data_8ef80cea30ab701074c546682b8970d0
#
_entry.id   8ef80cea30ab701074c546682b8970d0
#
_cell.length_a   1.000
_cell.length_b   1.000
_cell.length_c   1.000
_cell.angle_alpha   90.00
_cell.angle_beta   90.00
_cell.angle_gamma   90.00
#
_symmetry.space_group_name_H-M   'P 1'
#
loop_
_entity.id
_entity.type
_entity.pdbx_description
1 polymer ?
#
loop_
_entity_poly.entity_id
_entity_poly.type
_entity_poly.pdbx_seq_one_letter_code
_entity_poly.pdbx_strand_id
1 'polypeptide(L)'
;DVQMTADGIVVVNHDNTIGSTAKSRATYEQIKDSKLKNGETLPTLQAYLEEGRKLKDLQLILEIKKNKNKEHEDQAVKTIVKMVKDMGMEKQTEYISFSLNVCEQLVKATGGASEIFYINGDLSPQEAKAKGFTGIDYNFKVFDQHPEWVEEAHRCGLKVNAWTTNKEEDLKRMRDLGVDFVTTDHPVEAIRLMKEKSERTN
;
A
#
# COMPACT_ATOMS: atom_id res chain seq x y z
N ASP A 1 6.59 0.12 -3.04
CA ASP A 1 6.34 -1.23 -3.62
C ASP A 1 7.51 -2.14 -3.32
N VAL A 2 7.24 -3.33 -2.78
CA VAL A 2 8.25 -4.29 -2.39
C VAL A 2 8.01 -5.66 -3.00
N GLN A 3 9.09 -6.33 -3.35
CA GLN A 3 9.08 -7.67 -3.95
C GLN A 3 10.25 -8.49 -3.42
N MET A 4 10.04 -9.78 -3.26
CA MET A 4 11.10 -10.68 -2.82
C MET A 4 11.75 -11.37 -4.01
N THR A 5 13.08 -11.43 -4.03
CA THR A 5 13.87 -12.19 -5.01
C THR A 5 13.76 -13.70 -4.77
N ALA A 6 14.27 -14.51 -5.71
CA ALA A 6 14.25 -15.97 -5.59
C ALA A 6 15.04 -16.47 -4.37
N ASP A 7 16.06 -15.74 -3.95
CA ASP A 7 16.91 -16.05 -2.79
C ASP A 7 16.48 -15.33 -1.50
N GLY A 8 15.28 -14.73 -1.49
CA GLY A 8 14.65 -14.21 -0.28
C GLY A 8 15.03 -12.80 0.13
N ILE A 9 15.71 -12.04 -0.73
CA ILE A 9 16.01 -10.62 -0.47
C ILE A 9 14.83 -9.76 -0.93
N VAL A 10 14.37 -8.86 -0.07
CA VAL A 10 13.27 -7.94 -0.40
C VAL A 10 13.85 -6.65 -0.96
N VAL A 11 13.38 -6.27 -2.14
CA VAL A 11 13.80 -5.08 -2.89
C VAL A 11 12.65 -4.12 -3.11
N VAL A 12 12.96 -2.83 -3.29
CA VAL A 12 11.98 -1.75 -3.43
C VAL A 12 11.96 -1.26 -4.88
N ASN A 13 10.89 -1.57 -5.60
CA ASN A 13 10.64 -1.08 -6.95
C ASN A 13 9.22 -1.43 -7.38
N HIS A 14 8.53 -0.52 -8.09
CA HIS A 14 7.16 -0.71 -8.57
C HIS A 14 7.05 -1.85 -9.58
N ASP A 15 7.89 -1.87 -10.61
CA ASP A 15 7.76 -2.80 -11.72
C ASP A 15 8.14 -4.24 -11.31
N ASN A 16 7.44 -5.24 -11.80
CA ASN A 16 7.73 -6.65 -11.50
C ASN A 16 9.05 -7.15 -12.12
N THR A 17 9.55 -6.40 -13.10
CA THR A 17 10.80 -6.70 -13.78
C THR A 17 11.82 -5.59 -13.56
N ILE A 18 13.09 -5.91 -13.76
CA ILE A 18 14.15 -4.96 -13.96
C ILE A 18 14.84 -5.31 -15.28
N GLY A 19 14.75 -4.39 -16.26
CA GLY A 19 14.98 -4.77 -17.66
C GLY A 19 13.99 -5.87 -18.08
N SER A 20 14.50 -6.97 -18.60
CA SER A 20 13.70 -8.15 -18.98
C SER A 20 13.59 -9.20 -17.87
N THR A 21 14.25 -8.98 -16.72
CA THR A 21 14.36 -9.99 -15.66
C THR A 21 13.26 -9.82 -14.61
N ALA A 22 12.47 -10.89 -14.38
CA ALA A 22 11.50 -10.93 -13.31
C ALA A 22 12.20 -11.07 -11.94
N LYS A 23 11.97 -10.11 -11.03
CA LYS A 23 12.64 -10.07 -9.72
C LYS A 23 12.40 -11.32 -8.89
N SER A 24 11.19 -11.87 -8.91
CA SER A 24 10.84 -13.10 -8.18
C SER A 24 11.52 -14.36 -8.68
N ARG A 25 12.18 -14.31 -9.84
CA ARG A 25 12.92 -15.44 -10.46
C ARG A 25 14.43 -15.25 -10.45
N ALA A 26 14.91 -14.06 -10.11
CA ALA A 26 16.32 -13.73 -10.04
C ALA A 26 16.80 -13.75 -8.59
N THR A 27 18.08 -14.07 -8.38
CA THR A 27 18.75 -13.79 -7.12
C THR A 27 19.06 -12.30 -7.01
N TYR A 28 19.22 -11.81 -5.79
CA TYR A 28 19.59 -10.41 -5.59
C TYR A 28 20.92 -10.06 -6.28
N GLU A 29 21.89 -10.95 -6.20
CA GLU A 29 23.21 -10.76 -6.83
C GLU A 29 23.11 -10.53 -8.36
N GLN A 30 22.14 -11.17 -9.01
CA GLN A 30 21.92 -11.00 -10.46
C GLN A 30 21.33 -9.64 -10.85
N ILE A 31 20.68 -8.94 -9.91
CA ILE A 31 19.92 -7.71 -10.22
C ILE A 31 20.36 -6.48 -9.41
N LYS A 32 21.19 -6.62 -8.38
CA LYS A 32 21.57 -5.54 -7.45
C LYS A 32 22.17 -4.30 -8.13
N ASP A 33 22.96 -4.49 -9.18
CA ASP A 33 23.67 -3.43 -9.90
C ASP A 33 22.82 -2.83 -11.04
N SER A 34 21.61 -3.34 -11.25
CA SER A 34 20.71 -2.83 -12.27
C SER A 34 20.29 -1.40 -11.96
N LYS A 35 20.29 -0.56 -13.00
CA LYS A 35 19.86 0.84 -12.87
C LYS A 35 18.36 0.99 -13.03
N LEU A 36 17.77 1.76 -12.13
CA LEU A 36 16.39 2.24 -12.23
C LEU A 36 16.31 3.39 -13.24
N LYS A 37 15.08 3.77 -13.64
CA LYS A 37 14.84 4.86 -14.60
C LYS A 37 15.45 6.20 -14.19
N ASN A 38 15.61 6.43 -12.88
CA ASN A 38 16.23 7.62 -12.31
C ASN A 38 17.75 7.53 -12.16
N GLY A 39 18.37 6.42 -12.60
CA GLY A 39 19.81 6.20 -12.51
C GLY A 39 20.30 5.60 -11.19
N GLU A 40 19.45 5.49 -10.18
CA GLU A 40 19.76 4.82 -8.91
C GLU A 40 19.89 3.31 -9.06
N THR A 41 20.58 2.67 -8.13
CA THR A 41 20.59 1.20 -8.01
C THR A 41 19.37 0.71 -7.27
N LEU A 42 19.01 -0.56 -7.49
CA LEU A 42 17.86 -1.19 -6.83
C LEU A 42 18.05 -1.25 -5.31
N PRO A 43 17.24 -0.54 -4.51
CA PRO A 43 17.39 -0.53 -3.05
C PRO A 43 16.79 -1.82 -2.45
N THR A 44 17.38 -2.26 -1.33
CA THR A 44 16.75 -3.28 -0.48
C THR A 44 15.71 -2.65 0.43
N LEU A 45 14.74 -3.46 0.90
CA LEU A 45 13.78 -3.00 1.91
C LEU A 45 14.49 -2.59 3.19
N GLN A 46 15.54 -3.31 3.62
CA GLN A 46 16.30 -2.95 4.82
C GLN A 46 16.84 -1.52 4.72
N ALA A 47 17.54 -1.18 3.63
CA ALA A 47 18.06 0.16 3.42
C ALA A 47 16.95 1.22 3.40
N TYR A 48 15.81 0.90 2.78
CA TYR A 48 14.65 1.78 2.73
C TYR A 48 14.04 2.04 4.11
N LEU A 49 13.90 1.00 4.94
CA LEU A 49 13.41 1.11 6.31
C LEU A 49 14.39 1.89 7.20
N GLU A 50 15.70 1.71 7.03
CA GLU A 50 16.73 2.48 7.76
C GLU A 50 16.62 3.98 7.52
N GLU A 51 16.30 4.39 6.29
CA GLU A 51 16.01 5.80 5.99
C GLU A 51 14.64 6.22 6.52
N GLY A 52 13.60 5.41 6.31
CA GLY A 52 12.22 5.70 6.72
C GLY A 52 12.08 5.93 8.23
N ARG A 53 12.78 5.16 9.05
CA ARG A 53 12.71 5.31 10.51
C ARG A 53 13.27 6.63 11.06
N LYS A 54 14.06 7.37 10.24
CA LYS A 54 14.53 8.70 10.60
C LYS A 54 13.43 9.75 10.49
N LEU A 55 12.38 9.46 9.72
CA LEU A 55 11.26 10.33 9.42
C LEU A 55 10.04 9.96 10.27
N LYS A 56 10.13 10.20 11.58
CA LYS A 56 9.14 9.72 12.58
C LYS A 56 7.73 10.23 12.38
N ASP A 57 7.57 11.36 11.69
CA ASP A 57 6.27 11.99 11.42
C ASP A 57 5.62 11.48 10.13
N LEU A 58 6.29 10.56 9.40
CA LEU A 58 5.77 9.96 8.18
C LEU A 58 5.37 8.50 8.42
N GLN A 59 4.20 8.15 7.89
CA GLN A 59 3.76 6.77 7.77
C GLN A 59 4.38 6.16 6.51
N LEU A 60 5.00 4.99 6.64
CA LEU A 60 5.46 4.20 5.51
C LEU A 60 4.34 3.28 5.03
N ILE A 61 4.00 3.37 3.75
CA ILE A 61 3.02 2.50 3.11
C ILE A 61 3.76 1.50 2.22
N LEU A 62 3.77 0.24 2.61
CA LEU A 62 4.44 -0.84 1.90
C LEU A 62 3.42 -1.64 1.07
N GLU A 63 3.47 -1.49 -0.26
CA GLU A 63 2.74 -2.40 -1.14
C GLU A 63 3.55 -3.69 -1.34
N ILE A 64 3.03 -4.80 -0.82
CA ILE A 64 3.56 -6.12 -1.14
C ILE A 64 2.95 -6.58 -2.45
N LYS A 65 3.76 -6.65 -3.49
CA LYS A 65 3.30 -6.99 -4.85
C LYS A 65 2.75 -8.41 -4.92
N LYS A 66 1.62 -8.54 -5.62
CA LYS A 66 1.01 -9.83 -5.94
C LYS A 66 1.97 -10.72 -6.72
N ASN A 67 2.05 -12.00 -6.36
CA ASN A 67 2.78 -13.03 -7.09
C ASN A 67 1.84 -14.18 -7.48
N LYS A 68 2.14 -14.85 -8.60
CA LYS A 68 1.38 -16.03 -9.03
C LYS A 68 1.64 -17.25 -8.14
N ASN A 69 2.80 -17.30 -7.48
CA ASN A 69 3.16 -18.34 -6.54
C ASN A 69 2.76 -17.92 -5.13
N LYS A 70 1.77 -18.61 -4.59
CA LYS A 70 1.25 -18.35 -3.24
C LYS A 70 2.31 -18.58 -2.15
N GLU A 71 3.13 -19.61 -2.27
CA GLU A 71 4.20 -19.88 -1.31
C GLU A 71 5.23 -18.75 -1.27
N HIS A 72 5.50 -18.15 -2.44
CA HIS A 72 6.36 -16.97 -2.53
C HIS A 72 5.73 -15.75 -1.83
N GLU A 73 4.42 -15.52 -1.99
CA GLU A 73 3.70 -14.46 -1.26
C GLU A 73 3.79 -14.69 0.26
N ASP A 74 3.52 -15.90 0.73
CA ASP A 74 3.53 -16.25 2.15
C ASP A 74 4.93 -16.03 2.76
N GLN A 75 5.98 -16.42 2.03
CA GLN A 75 7.36 -16.19 2.44
C GLN A 75 7.73 -14.71 2.43
N ALA A 76 7.28 -13.96 1.42
CA ALA A 76 7.51 -12.51 1.35
C ALA A 76 6.86 -11.78 2.53
N VAL A 77 5.60 -12.08 2.85
CA VAL A 77 4.91 -11.52 4.03
C VAL A 77 5.69 -11.81 5.31
N LYS A 78 6.07 -13.07 5.53
CA LYS A 78 6.83 -13.47 6.73
C LYS A 78 8.15 -12.71 6.85
N THR A 79 8.89 -12.59 5.77
CA THR A 79 10.19 -11.90 5.73
C THR A 79 10.03 -10.40 5.99
N ILE A 80 9.06 -9.76 5.33
CA ILE A 80 8.83 -8.31 5.44
C ILE A 80 8.33 -7.95 6.83
N VAL A 81 7.32 -8.66 7.35
CA VAL A 81 6.78 -8.39 8.69
C VAL A 81 7.84 -8.58 9.76
N LYS A 82 8.68 -9.64 9.65
CA LYS A 82 9.79 -9.84 10.57
C LYS A 82 10.78 -8.67 10.51
N MET A 83 11.15 -8.21 9.33
CA MET A 83 12.10 -7.09 9.16
C MET A 83 11.54 -5.79 9.78
N VAL A 84 10.28 -5.45 9.52
CA VAL A 84 9.62 -4.29 10.12
C VAL A 84 9.59 -4.37 11.63
N LYS A 85 9.27 -5.55 12.19
CA LYS A 85 9.25 -5.81 13.62
C LYS A 85 10.63 -5.71 14.26
N ASP A 86 11.65 -6.33 13.66
CA ASP A 86 13.03 -6.30 14.16
C ASP A 86 13.59 -4.85 14.21
N MET A 87 13.07 -3.96 13.37
CA MET A 87 13.40 -2.54 13.35
C MET A 87 12.51 -1.67 14.25
N GLY A 88 11.50 -2.24 14.89
CA GLY A 88 10.55 -1.53 15.75
C GLY A 88 9.66 -0.53 15.02
N MET A 89 9.32 -0.84 13.76
CA MET A 89 8.59 0.09 12.87
C MET A 89 7.13 -0.30 12.63
N GLU A 90 6.56 -1.24 13.42
CA GLU A 90 5.20 -1.73 13.19
C GLU A 90 4.15 -0.61 13.19
N LYS A 91 4.28 0.36 14.10
CA LYS A 91 3.35 1.49 14.20
C LYS A 91 3.54 2.53 13.10
N GLN A 92 4.73 2.58 12.50
CA GLN A 92 5.06 3.50 11.40
C GLN A 92 4.79 2.89 10.03
N THR A 93 4.42 1.60 9.97
CA THR A 93 4.26 0.86 8.71
C THR A 93 2.81 0.44 8.53
N GLU A 94 2.26 0.77 7.38
CA GLU A 94 1.00 0.30 6.84
C GLU A 94 1.27 -0.62 5.65
N TYR A 95 0.49 -1.66 5.50
CA TYR A 95 0.61 -2.60 4.39
C TYR A 95 -0.57 -2.51 3.45
N ILE A 96 -0.29 -2.54 2.16
CA ILE A 96 -1.29 -2.64 1.11
C ILE A 96 -0.95 -3.76 0.13
N SER A 97 -1.95 -4.37 -0.51
CA SER A 97 -1.73 -5.35 -1.58
C SER A 97 -2.97 -5.56 -2.45
N PHE A 98 -2.73 -5.84 -3.73
CA PHE A 98 -3.73 -6.38 -4.66
C PHE A 98 -4.02 -7.86 -4.44
N SER A 99 -3.17 -8.57 -3.68
CA SER A 99 -3.37 -9.99 -3.37
C SER A 99 -4.18 -10.15 -2.10
N LEU A 100 -5.34 -10.78 -2.23
CA LEU A 100 -6.16 -11.15 -1.07
C LEU A 100 -5.38 -12.07 -0.12
N ASN A 101 -4.62 -13.03 -0.67
CA ASN A 101 -3.78 -13.92 0.12
C ASN A 101 -2.75 -13.15 0.95
N VAL A 102 -2.06 -12.17 0.33
CA VAL A 102 -1.08 -11.34 1.05
C VAL A 102 -1.74 -10.60 2.22
N CYS A 103 -2.90 -9.96 1.98
CA CYS A 103 -3.61 -9.24 3.04
C CYS A 103 -4.07 -10.18 4.18
N GLU A 104 -4.58 -11.36 3.87
CA GLU A 104 -4.97 -12.36 4.88
C GLU A 104 -3.77 -12.90 5.68
N GLN A 105 -2.62 -13.09 5.03
CA GLN A 105 -1.39 -13.48 5.72
C GLN A 105 -0.82 -12.35 6.59
N LEU A 106 -0.94 -11.09 6.14
CA LEU A 106 -0.56 -9.91 6.93
C LEU A 106 -1.39 -9.79 8.20
N VAL A 107 -2.71 -10.00 8.13
CA VAL A 107 -3.58 -10.00 9.33
C VAL A 107 -3.09 -11.02 10.36
N LYS A 108 -2.75 -12.22 9.92
CA LYS A 108 -2.23 -13.29 10.80
C LYS A 108 -0.85 -12.94 11.35
N ALA A 109 0.05 -12.43 10.51
CA ALA A 109 1.45 -12.20 10.87
C ALA A 109 1.64 -10.98 11.79
N THR A 110 0.83 -9.93 11.62
CA THR A 110 0.94 -8.70 12.43
C THR A 110 0.13 -8.75 13.71
N GLY A 111 -0.90 -9.59 13.78
CA GLY A 111 -1.78 -9.67 14.95
C GLY A 111 -2.43 -8.33 15.34
N GLY A 112 -2.61 -7.42 14.37
CA GLY A 112 -3.18 -6.08 14.59
C GLY A 112 -2.16 -5.00 14.95
N ALA A 113 -0.85 -5.30 14.91
CA ALA A 113 0.20 -4.32 15.21
C ALA A 113 0.41 -3.27 14.11
N SER A 114 -0.06 -3.54 12.89
CA SER A 114 0.03 -2.66 11.73
C SER A 114 -1.30 -2.58 11.01
N GLU A 115 -1.54 -1.47 10.33
CA GLU A 115 -2.72 -1.29 9.48
C GLU A 115 -2.54 -2.05 8.14
N ILE A 116 -3.64 -2.62 7.65
CA ILE A 116 -3.68 -3.42 6.43
C ILE A 116 -4.85 -2.97 5.57
N PHE A 117 -4.55 -2.51 4.35
CA PHE A 117 -5.56 -2.10 3.39
C PHE A 117 -5.55 -3.00 2.16
N TYR A 118 -6.73 -3.43 1.75
CA TYR A 118 -6.90 -4.16 0.50
C TYR A 118 -7.14 -3.17 -0.65
N ILE A 119 -6.50 -3.40 -1.81
CA ILE A 119 -6.47 -2.39 -2.87
C ILE A 119 -7.08 -2.83 -4.20
N ASN A 120 -7.58 -4.08 -4.33
CA ASN A 120 -8.10 -4.60 -5.61
C ASN A 120 -9.49 -4.07 -5.99
N GLY A 121 -10.29 -3.59 -5.05
CA GLY A 121 -11.57 -2.94 -5.34
C GLY A 121 -12.76 -3.87 -5.56
N ASP A 122 -12.63 -5.15 -5.30
CA ASP A 122 -13.65 -6.19 -5.57
C ASP A 122 -14.32 -6.77 -4.30
N LEU A 123 -14.04 -6.19 -3.13
CA LEU A 123 -14.71 -6.51 -1.87
C LEU A 123 -15.53 -5.32 -1.38
N SER A 124 -16.74 -5.60 -0.92
CA SER A 124 -17.51 -4.61 -0.15
C SER A 124 -16.82 -4.29 1.18
N PRO A 125 -17.13 -3.14 1.81
CA PRO A 125 -16.59 -2.80 3.13
C PRO A 125 -16.85 -3.88 4.19
N GLN A 126 -18.03 -4.50 4.17
CA GLN A 126 -18.39 -5.57 5.10
C GLN A 126 -17.53 -6.81 4.91
N GLU A 127 -17.26 -7.21 3.65
CA GLU A 127 -16.40 -8.34 3.33
C GLU A 127 -14.95 -8.07 3.73
N ALA A 128 -14.44 -6.86 3.48
CA ALA A 128 -13.11 -6.43 3.91
C ALA A 128 -12.97 -6.46 5.43
N LYS A 129 -13.97 -5.97 6.16
CA LYS A 129 -14.03 -6.01 7.62
C LYS A 129 -14.05 -7.43 8.16
N ALA A 130 -14.84 -8.31 7.56
CA ALA A 130 -14.95 -9.72 7.97
C ALA A 130 -13.61 -10.47 7.82
N LYS A 131 -12.73 -10.01 6.94
CA LYS A 131 -11.36 -10.54 6.76
C LYS A 131 -10.34 -9.95 7.74
N GLY A 132 -10.73 -9.00 8.57
CA GLY A 132 -9.87 -8.37 9.56
C GLY A 132 -9.01 -7.23 9.03
N PHE A 133 -9.33 -6.70 7.85
CA PHE A 133 -8.64 -5.54 7.31
C PHE A 133 -8.98 -4.28 8.10
N THR A 134 -8.08 -3.31 8.11
CA THR A 134 -8.25 -2.03 8.80
C THR A 134 -8.75 -0.93 7.87
N GLY A 135 -8.65 -1.15 6.56
CA GLY A 135 -9.12 -0.21 5.56
C GLY A 135 -9.28 -0.82 4.17
N ILE A 136 -9.89 -0.04 3.32
CA ILE A 136 -9.96 -0.25 1.87
C ILE A 136 -9.23 0.90 1.18
N ASP A 137 -8.42 0.58 0.19
CA ASP A 137 -7.63 1.54 -0.59
C ASP A 137 -7.90 1.29 -2.07
N TYR A 138 -8.96 1.90 -2.60
CA TYR A 138 -9.45 1.55 -3.92
C TYR A 138 -9.21 2.64 -4.96
N ASN A 139 -9.16 2.24 -6.23
CA ASN A 139 -9.20 3.18 -7.32
C ASN A 139 -10.43 4.09 -7.15
N PHE A 140 -10.27 5.40 -7.29
CA PHE A 140 -11.36 6.36 -7.09
C PHE A 140 -12.60 6.07 -7.95
N LYS A 141 -12.43 5.41 -9.11
CA LYS A 141 -13.55 4.99 -9.96
C LYS A 141 -14.44 3.93 -9.31
N VAL A 142 -13.92 3.16 -8.34
CA VAL A 142 -14.73 2.23 -7.55
C VAL A 142 -15.71 3.03 -6.70
N PHE A 143 -15.26 4.11 -6.08
CA PHE A 143 -16.12 5.00 -5.30
C PHE A 143 -17.07 5.85 -6.18
N ASP A 144 -16.73 6.09 -7.44
CA ASP A 144 -17.67 6.66 -8.42
C ASP A 144 -18.83 5.71 -8.73
N GLN A 145 -18.58 4.40 -8.72
CA GLN A 145 -19.59 3.36 -8.94
C GLN A 145 -20.35 2.98 -7.65
N HIS A 146 -19.68 3.09 -6.51
CA HIS A 146 -20.17 2.73 -5.18
C HIS A 146 -19.92 3.86 -4.17
N PRO A 147 -20.55 5.05 -4.35
CA PRO A 147 -20.33 6.18 -3.46
C PRO A 147 -20.74 5.88 -2.00
N GLU A 148 -21.67 4.94 -1.80
CA GLU A 148 -22.11 4.48 -0.48
C GLU A 148 -21.03 3.72 0.28
N TRP A 149 -20.01 3.17 -0.39
CA TRP A 149 -18.97 2.36 0.25
C TRP A 149 -18.07 3.15 1.20
N VAL A 150 -17.93 4.45 1.00
CA VAL A 150 -17.16 5.29 1.94
C VAL A 150 -17.87 5.35 3.30
N GLU A 151 -19.18 5.65 3.31
CA GLU A 151 -19.96 5.68 4.53
C GLU A 151 -20.10 4.28 5.17
N GLU A 152 -20.28 3.24 4.35
CA GLU A 152 -20.34 1.86 4.84
C GLU A 152 -19.03 1.41 5.48
N ALA A 153 -17.89 1.77 4.88
CA ALA A 153 -16.57 1.50 5.45
C ALA A 153 -16.42 2.15 6.83
N HIS A 154 -16.79 3.41 6.95
CA HIS A 154 -16.77 4.12 8.24
C HIS A 154 -17.69 3.47 9.27
N ARG A 155 -18.89 3.06 8.89
CA ARG A 155 -19.81 2.31 9.78
C ARG A 155 -19.22 0.98 10.25
N CYS A 156 -18.42 0.33 9.42
CA CYS A 156 -17.67 -0.88 9.78
C CYS A 156 -16.39 -0.60 10.58
N GLY A 157 -16.03 0.66 10.78
CA GLY A 157 -14.79 1.06 11.44
C GLY A 157 -13.54 0.83 10.56
N LEU A 158 -13.71 0.90 9.23
CA LEU A 158 -12.61 0.87 8.26
C LEU A 158 -12.23 2.30 7.88
N LYS A 159 -10.96 2.51 7.57
CA LYS A 159 -10.46 3.71 6.89
C LYS A 159 -10.56 3.55 5.37
N VAL A 160 -10.63 4.66 4.66
CA VAL A 160 -10.75 4.69 3.20
C VAL A 160 -9.68 5.55 2.58
N ASN A 161 -8.90 4.97 1.68
CA ASN A 161 -8.00 5.70 0.77
C ASN A 161 -8.48 5.58 -0.67
N ALA A 162 -8.27 6.60 -1.47
CA ALA A 162 -8.57 6.61 -2.91
C ALA A 162 -7.32 6.90 -3.74
N TRP A 163 -7.03 6.08 -4.76
CA TRP A 163 -5.89 6.23 -5.66
C TRP A 163 -6.30 6.18 -7.14
N THR A 164 -5.55 6.69 -8.07
CA THR A 164 -4.59 7.77 -7.94
C THR A 164 -5.28 9.04 -8.38
N THR A 165 -5.49 9.96 -7.48
CA THR A 165 -6.29 11.17 -7.68
C THR A 165 -5.37 12.35 -7.99
N ASN A 166 -5.13 12.61 -9.27
CA ASN A 166 -4.22 13.66 -9.73
C ASN A 166 -4.93 14.92 -10.21
N LYS A 167 -6.21 14.83 -10.57
CA LYS A 167 -6.98 15.99 -11.02
C LYS A 167 -7.70 16.65 -9.86
N GLU A 168 -7.78 17.97 -9.90
CA GLU A 168 -8.48 18.77 -8.87
C GLU A 168 -9.93 18.33 -8.68
N GLU A 169 -10.64 18.06 -9.79
CA GLU A 169 -12.02 17.58 -9.77
C GLU A 169 -12.19 16.24 -9.04
N ASP A 170 -11.25 15.31 -9.26
CA ASP A 170 -11.26 14.00 -8.58
C ASP A 170 -10.93 14.15 -7.10
N LEU A 171 -9.95 14.99 -6.75
CA LEU A 171 -9.59 15.31 -5.37
C LEU A 171 -10.78 15.89 -4.60
N LYS A 172 -11.46 16.89 -5.19
CA LYS A 172 -12.65 17.50 -4.59
C LYS A 172 -13.77 16.48 -4.40
N ARG A 173 -14.01 15.63 -5.40
CA ARG A 173 -15.03 14.59 -5.33
C ARG A 173 -14.75 13.57 -4.23
N MET A 174 -13.51 13.08 -4.10
CA MET A 174 -13.12 12.17 -3.02
C MET A 174 -13.20 12.83 -1.64
N ARG A 175 -12.79 14.11 -1.53
CA ARG A 175 -13.00 14.90 -0.32
C ARG A 175 -14.48 14.96 0.07
N ASP A 176 -15.34 15.26 -0.89
CA ASP A 176 -16.78 15.44 -0.66
C ASP A 176 -17.49 14.12 -0.33
N LEU A 177 -16.97 12.98 -0.80
CA LEU A 177 -17.38 11.66 -0.35
C LEU A 177 -16.93 11.34 1.07
N GLY A 178 -15.90 12.03 1.58
CA GLY A 178 -15.40 11.86 2.93
C GLY A 178 -14.34 10.77 3.09
N VAL A 179 -13.55 10.48 2.04
CA VAL A 179 -12.41 9.55 2.19
C VAL A 179 -11.41 10.08 3.21
N ASP A 180 -10.75 9.18 3.93
CA ASP A 180 -9.77 9.56 4.96
C ASP A 180 -8.43 9.99 4.36
N PHE A 181 -8.06 9.39 3.23
CA PHE A 181 -6.79 9.63 2.55
C PHE A 181 -6.96 9.64 1.03
N VAL A 182 -6.04 10.30 0.35
CA VAL A 182 -5.89 10.22 -1.11
C VAL A 182 -4.43 9.93 -1.47
N THR A 183 -4.23 9.07 -2.46
CA THR A 183 -2.94 8.85 -3.11
C THR A 183 -2.86 9.70 -4.36
N THR A 184 -1.83 10.53 -4.46
CA THR A 184 -1.65 11.49 -5.56
C THR A 184 -0.18 11.75 -5.86
N ASP A 185 0.14 12.09 -7.11
CA ASP A 185 1.46 12.59 -7.52
C ASP A 185 1.65 14.09 -7.21
N HIS A 186 0.56 14.79 -6.77
CA HIS A 186 0.54 16.23 -6.48
C HIS A 186 0.19 16.51 -5.00
N PRO A 187 1.03 16.07 -4.02
CA PRO A 187 0.66 16.09 -2.60
C PRO A 187 0.45 17.50 -2.04
N VAL A 188 1.19 18.49 -2.51
CA VAL A 188 1.05 19.89 -2.02
C VAL A 188 -0.32 20.45 -2.38
N GLU A 189 -0.77 20.24 -3.61
CA GLU A 189 -2.09 20.67 -4.08
C GLU A 189 -3.21 19.90 -3.39
N ALA A 190 -3.06 18.58 -3.26
CA ALA A 190 -4.01 17.74 -2.56
C ALA A 190 -4.21 18.19 -1.11
N ILE A 191 -3.13 18.49 -0.36
CA ILE A 191 -3.21 19.00 1.01
C ILE A 191 -4.00 20.30 1.07
N ARG A 192 -3.79 21.22 0.13
CA ARG A 192 -4.53 22.48 0.05
C ARG A 192 -6.02 22.22 -0.17
N LEU A 193 -6.38 21.43 -1.17
CA LEU A 193 -7.75 21.12 -1.54
C LEU A 193 -8.50 20.33 -0.46
N MET A 194 -7.84 19.38 0.19
CA MET A 194 -8.44 18.57 1.26
C MET A 194 -8.72 19.37 2.53
N LYS A 195 -8.03 20.52 2.74
CA LYS A 195 -8.29 21.45 3.86
C LYS A 195 -9.44 22.44 3.60
N GLU A 196 -9.81 22.64 2.34
CA GLU A 196 -10.96 23.46 1.99
C GLU A 196 -12.23 22.79 2.52
N LYS A 197 -13.14 23.55 3.11
CA LYS A 197 -14.42 22.98 3.57
C LYS A 197 -15.17 22.41 2.37
N SER A 198 -15.69 21.19 2.52
CA SER A 198 -16.63 20.65 1.54
C SER A 198 -17.79 21.63 1.36
N GLU A 199 -18.16 21.91 0.10
CA GLU A 199 -19.31 22.77 -0.23
C GLU A 199 -20.65 22.09 0.08
N ARG A 200 -20.65 20.94 0.75
CA ARG A 200 -21.86 20.36 1.32
C ARG A 200 -22.35 21.24 2.45
N THR A 201 -22.91 22.36 2.06
CA THR A 201 -23.67 23.23 2.95
C THR A 201 -25.15 22.89 2.77
N ASN A 202 -25.77 22.46 3.86
CA ASN A 202 -27.22 22.49 4.17
C ASN A 202 -28.14 21.73 3.23
#